data_7b9a621c2a63ecc5fbbc14096bcc64ef
#
_entry.id   7b9a621c2a63ecc5fbbc14096bcc64ef
#
_cell.length_a   1.000
_cell.length_b   1.000
_cell.length_c   1.000
_cell.angle_alpha   90.00
_cell.angle_beta   90.00
_cell.angle_gamma   90.00
#
_symmetry.space_group_name_H-M   'P 1'
#
loop_
_entity.id
_entity.type
_entity.pdbx_description
1 polymer ?
#
loop_
_entity_poly.entity_id
_entity_poly.type
_entity_poly.pdbx_seq_one_letter_code
_entity_poly.pdbx_strand_id
1 'polypeptide(L)'
;MPEPTVVINPEADRTLNRIAFRYGLLVFALLIADTFLLSYTNALLHPKTLGGLMKPALVLVNFASILVVLIPFYYGIYKLFSARLVIGRERVQARAWSEAVAALEPFDAWAQRFLDNSGEAHFLLAQAYTGLGDKSKAEAARKFVRRRKGVWADRVNGIKSATGTPGSGGQEIRPRPAKNKPRRRF
;
A
#
# COMPACT_ATOMS: atom_id res chain seq x y z
N MET A 1 29.27 -11.69 5.67
CA MET A 1 29.41 -10.32 5.14
C MET A 1 28.31 -9.48 5.77
N PRO A 2 28.60 -8.34 6.43
CA PRO A 2 27.55 -7.48 6.95
C PRO A 2 26.68 -7.00 5.78
N GLU A 3 25.36 -7.11 5.93
CA GLU A 3 24.44 -6.54 4.96
C GLU A 3 24.71 -5.03 4.87
N PRO A 4 24.82 -4.49 3.65
CA PRO A 4 24.97 -3.05 3.50
C PRO A 4 23.73 -2.37 4.08
N THR A 5 23.94 -1.58 5.14
CA THR A 5 22.90 -0.69 5.67
C THR A 5 22.53 0.30 4.58
N VAL A 6 21.41 0.04 3.90
CA VAL A 6 20.92 0.91 2.83
C VAL A 6 20.36 2.17 3.47
N VAL A 7 21.13 3.25 3.39
CA VAL A 7 20.71 4.56 3.88
C VAL A 7 19.75 5.17 2.86
N ILE A 8 18.47 5.31 3.24
CA ILE A 8 17.51 6.08 2.46
C ILE A 8 18.00 7.53 2.39
N ASN A 9 17.84 8.18 1.24
CA ASN A 9 18.18 9.60 1.09
C ASN A 9 17.56 10.41 2.25
N PRO A 10 18.34 11.26 2.95
CA PRO A 10 17.92 11.96 4.16
C PRO A 10 16.68 12.86 3.95
N GLU A 11 16.41 13.34 2.74
CA GLU A 11 15.20 14.12 2.44
C GLU A 11 13.94 13.23 2.39
N ALA A 12 14.04 12.04 1.80
CA ALA A 12 12.96 11.08 1.77
C ALA A 12 12.61 10.61 3.18
N ASP A 13 13.63 10.34 3.99
CA ASP A 13 13.45 9.94 5.39
C ASP A 13 12.80 11.04 6.23
N ARG A 14 13.22 12.30 6.06
CA ARG A 14 12.57 13.46 6.72
C ARG A 14 11.09 13.59 6.34
N THR A 15 10.75 13.34 5.09
CA THR A 15 9.35 13.42 4.62
C THR A 15 8.51 12.31 5.25
N LEU A 16 9.00 11.07 5.26
CA LEU A 16 8.32 9.94 5.88
C LEU A 16 8.15 10.15 7.40
N ASN A 17 9.21 10.59 8.08
CA ASN A 17 9.19 10.85 9.51
C ASN A 17 8.21 12.00 9.86
N ARG A 18 8.12 13.04 9.03
CA ARG A 18 7.15 14.12 9.23
C ARG A 18 5.70 13.63 9.12
N ILE A 19 5.42 12.76 8.14
CA ILE A 19 4.10 12.14 7.99
C ILE A 19 3.79 11.26 9.20
N ALA A 20 4.69 10.35 9.55
CA ALA A 20 4.54 9.45 10.69
C ALA A 20 4.33 10.22 12.00
N PHE A 21 5.12 11.26 12.25
CA PHE A 21 5.00 12.08 13.45
C PHE A 21 3.67 12.81 13.52
N ARG A 22 3.21 13.46 12.43
CA ARG A 22 1.94 14.19 12.41
C ARG A 22 0.75 13.29 12.70
N TYR A 23 0.65 12.15 12.02
CA TYR A 23 -0.46 11.22 12.23
C TYR A 23 -0.32 10.46 13.54
N GLY A 24 0.89 10.13 13.97
CA GLY A 24 1.15 9.53 15.28
C GLY A 24 0.71 10.43 16.42
N LEU A 25 1.07 11.73 16.38
CA LEU A 25 0.64 12.71 17.39
C LEU A 25 -0.88 12.88 17.40
N LEU A 26 -1.52 12.96 16.23
CA LEU A 26 -2.98 13.06 16.12
C LEU A 26 -3.67 11.84 16.75
N VAL A 27 -3.24 10.63 16.39
CA VAL A 27 -3.81 9.39 16.92
C VAL A 27 -3.60 9.32 18.44
N PHE A 28 -2.42 9.68 18.93
CA PHE A 28 -2.12 9.71 20.36
C PHE A 28 -3.03 10.68 21.12
N ALA A 29 -3.24 11.89 20.60
CA ALA A 29 -4.14 12.88 21.20
C ALA A 29 -5.60 12.36 21.22
N LEU A 30 -6.04 11.71 20.14
CA LEU A 30 -7.38 11.11 20.08
C LEU A 30 -7.54 9.93 21.04
N LEU A 31 -6.51 9.09 21.22
CA LEU A 31 -6.54 8.00 22.22
C LEU A 31 -6.66 8.53 23.64
N ILE A 32 -5.97 9.61 23.97
CA ILE A 32 -6.11 10.26 25.28
C ILE A 32 -7.55 10.77 25.45
N ALA A 33 -8.09 11.50 24.47
CA ALA A 33 -9.45 12.01 24.52
C ALA A 33 -10.48 10.88 24.63
N ASP A 34 -10.29 9.78 23.90
CA ASP A 34 -11.15 8.59 23.95
C ASP A 34 -11.11 7.92 25.33
N THR A 35 -9.94 7.84 25.95
CA THR A 35 -9.79 7.30 27.30
C THR A 35 -10.58 8.12 28.33
N PHE A 36 -10.55 9.45 28.23
CA PHE A 36 -11.38 10.33 29.09
C PHE A 36 -12.87 10.14 28.81
N LEU A 37 -13.27 10.05 27.55
CA LEU A 37 -14.66 9.83 27.16
C LEU A 37 -15.18 8.49 27.69
N LEU A 38 -14.40 7.42 27.54
CA LEU A 38 -14.74 6.09 28.06
C LEU A 38 -14.87 6.09 29.59
N SER A 39 -13.97 6.76 30.30
CA SER A 39 -14.03 6.89 31.76
C SER A 39 -15.27 7.62 32.20
N TYR A 40 -15.61 8.72 31.52
CA TYR A 40 -16.81 9.51 31.81
C TYR A 40 -18.10 8.73 31.51
N THR A 41 -18.20 8.07 30.36
CA THR A 41 -19.36 7.26 29.97
C THR A 41 -19.56 6.07 30.91
N ASN A 42 -18.48 5.41 31.33
CA ASN A 42 -18.55 4.34 32.34
C ASN A 42 -19.07 4.84 33.70
N ALA A 43 -18.63 6.02 34.14
CA ALA A 43 -19.14 6.62 35.37
C ALA A 43 -20.64 6.90 35.27
N LEU A 44 -21.15 7.30 34.09
CA LEU A 44 -22.59 7.52 33.86
C LEU A 44 -23.40 6.21 33.75
N LEU A 45 -22.79 5.09 33.31
CA LEU A 45 -23.46 3.80 33.18
C LEU A 45 -23.69 3.10 34.52
N HIS A 46 -22.93 3.46 35.55
CA HIS A 46 -23.04 2.87 36.90
C HIS A 46 -24.25 3.26 37.75
N PRO A 47 -24.85 4.45 37.64
CA PRO A 47 -26.02 4.77 38.41
C PRO A 47 -27.24 3.93 38.01
N LYS A 48 -27.92 3.34 38.98
CA LYS A 48 -29.18 2.59 38.82
C LYS A 48 -30.33 3.41 38.22
N THR A 49 -30.11 4.70 37.97
CA THR A 49 -31.10 5.73 37.61
C THR A 49 -31.20 5.98 36.10
N LEU A 50 -30.29 5.44 35.27
CA LEU A 50 -30.37 5.64 33.81
C LEU A 50 -31.50 4.82 33.19
N GLY A 51 -32.47 5.49 32.59
CA GLY A 51 -33.59 4.88 31.88
C GLY A 51 -33.10 3.97 30.73
N GLY A 52 -33.93 2.97 30.40
CA GLY A 52 -33.58 1.88 29.48
C GLY A 52 -33.03 2.27 28.10
N LEU A 53 -33.36 3.49 27.60
CA LEU A 53 -32.88 3.99 26.29
C LEU A 53 -31.49 4.66 26.35
N MET A 54 -31.05 5.15 27.51
CA MET A 54 -29.76 5.85 27.63
C MET A 54 -28.55 4.89 27.58
N LYS A 55 -28.70 3.67 28.07
CA LYS A 55 -27.62 2.67 28.05
C LYS A 55 -27.18 2.31 26.62
N PRO A 56 -28.07 1.93 25.68
CA PRO A 56 -27.67 1.66 24.31
C PRO A 56 -27.10 2.89 23.59
N ALA A 57 -27.60 4.11 23.90
CA ALA A 57 -27.05 5.33 23.34
C ALA A 57 -25.58 5.56 23.76
N LEU A 58 -25.21 5.32 25.02
CA LEU A 58 -23.83 5.43 25.51
C LEU A 58 -22.91 4.37 24.89
N VAL A 59 -23.41 3.15 24.68
CA VAL A 59 -22.67 2.10 23.98
C VAL A 59 -22.38 2.52 22.53
N LEU A 60 -23.38 3.14 21.86
CA LEU A 60 -23.21 3.64 20.51
C LEU A 60 -22.19 4.78 20.44
N VAL A 61 -22.18 5.69 21.41
CA VAL A 61 -21.19 6.78 21.51
C VAL A 61 -19.78 6.20 21.66
N ASN A 62 -19.59 5.22 22.55
CA ASN A 62 -18.30 4.57 22.73
C ASN A 62 -17.83 3.84 21.47
N PHE A 63 -18.75 3.20 20.74
CA PHE A 63 -18.41 2.58 19.47
C PHE A 63 -18.03 3.60 18.41
N ALA A 64 -18.76 4.73 18.34
CA ALA A 64 -18.45 5.82 17.42
C ALA A 64 -17.08 6.45 17.72
N SER A 65 -16.71 6.59 19.00
CA SER A 65 -15.41 7.17 19.39
C SER A 65 -14.24 6.32 18.91
N ILE A 66 -14.35 5.00 18.97
CA ILE A 66 -13.35 4.08 18.42
C ILE A 66 -13.14 4.34 16.91
N LEU A 67 -14.23 4.54 16.15
CA LEU A 67 -14.12 4.84 14.73
C LEU A 67 -13.43 6.18 14.46
N VAL A 68 -13.64 7.18 15.30
CA VAL A 68 -12.97 8.49 15.22
C VAL A 68 -11.46 8.35 15.38
N VAL A 69 -10.97 7.40 16.17
CA VAL A 69 -9.54 7.11 16.34
C VAL A 69 -9.02 6.27 15.15
N LEU A 70 -9.78 5.26 14.73
CA LEU A 70 -9.35 4.35 13.67
C LEU A 70 -9.22 5.00 12.29
N ILE A 71 -10.13 5.93 11.96
CA ILE A 71 -10.10 6.60 10.64
C ILE A 71 -8.78 7.34 10.40
N PRO A 72 -8.32 8.27 11.25
CA PRO A 72 -7.04 8.96 11.05
C PRO A 72 -5.84 8.02 11.15
N PHE A 73 -5.92 6.95 11.94
CA PHE A 73 -4.88 5.92 12.01
C PHE A 73 -4.70 5.23 10.64
N TYR A 74 -5.77 4.69 10.07
CA TYR A 74 -5.71 4.05 8.75
C TYR A 74 -5.34 5.04 7.65
N TYR A 75 -5.84 6.27 7.72
CA TYR A 75 -5.48 7.31 6.75
C TYR A 75 -3.99 7.67 6.84
N GLY A 76 -3.43 7.74 8.04
CA GLY A 76 -1.99 7.95 8.26
C GLY A 76 -1.13 6.85 7.66
N ILE A 77 -1.51 5.59 7.90
CA ILE A 77 -0.87 4.42 7.27
C ILE A 77 -0.95 4.54 5.75
N TYR A 78 -2.12 4.78 5.18
CA TYR A 78 -2.31 4.92 3.74
C TYR A 78 -1.42 6.03 3.15
N LYS A 79 -1.35 7.20 3.79
CA LYS A 79 -0.50 8.31 3.36
C LYS A 79 0.98 7.96 3.42
N LEU A 80 1.42 7.26 4.47
CA LEU A 80 2.81 6.83 4.62
C LEU A 80 3.20 5.86 3.48
N PHE A 81 2.36 4.87 3.19
CA PHE A 81 2.63 3.90 2.13
C PHE A 81 2.53 4.54 0.74
N SER A 82 1.59 5.45 0.51
CA SER A 82 1.53 6.23 -0.73
C SER A 82 2.81 7.04 -0.97
N ALA A 83 3.35 7.69 0.07
CA ALA A 83 4.60 8.43 -0.03
C ALA A 83 5.79 7.50 -0.34
N ARG A 84 5.87 6.33 0.32
CA ARG A 84 6.89 5.31 0.03
C ARG A 84 6.82 4.83 -1.42
N LEU A 85 5.62 4.63 -1.95
CA LEU A 85 5.43 4.20 -3.34
C LEU A 85 5.93 5.26 -4.33
N VAL A 86 5.65 6.54 -4.08
CA VAL A 86 6.15 7.65 -4.91
C VAL A 86 7.68 7.69 -4.88
N ILE A 87 8.29 7.66 -3.69
CA ILE A 87 9.75 7.62 -3.52
C ILE A 87 10.34 6.42 -4.24
N GLY A 88 9.77 5.22 -4.05
CA GLY A 88 10.23 4.00 -4.69
C GLY A 88 10.19 4.09 -6.22
N ARG A 89 9.14 4.68 -6.78
CA ARG A 89 9.00 4.90 -8.23
C ARG A 89 10.09 5.83 -8.75
N GLU A 90 10.34 6.94 -8.09
CA GLU A 90 11.38 7.90 -8.45
C GLU A 90 12.77 7.25 -8.40
N ARG A 91 13.05 6.44 -7.37
CA ARG A 91 14.34 5.74 -7.22
C ARG A 91 14.55 4.65 -8.27
N VAL A 92 13.50 3.91 -8.63
CA VAL A 92 13.56 2.95 -9.76
C VAL A 92 13.85 3.67 -11.07
N GLN A 93 13.21 4.80 -11.34
CA GLN A 93 13.46 5.62 -12.53
C GLN A 93 14.90 6.17 -12.55
N ALA A 94 15.43 6.59 -11.42
CA ALA A 94 16.81 7.04 -11.26
C ALA A 94 17.85 5.89 -11.24
N ARG A 95 17.41 4.63 -11.33
CA ARG A 95 18.26 3.42 -11.20
C ARG A 95 19.00 3.33 -9.85
N ALA A 96 18.53 4.01 -8.84
CA ALA A 96 19.02 3.92 -7.47
C ALA A 96 18.40 2.69 -6.77
N TRP A 97 18.80 1.50 -7.22
CA TRP A 97 18.14 0.23 -6.88
C TRP A 97 18.07 -0.07 -5.39
N SER A 98 19.16 0.17 -4.67
CA SER A 98 19.24 -0.07 -3.23
C SER A 98 18.28 0.84 -2.46
N GLU A 99 18.20 2.13 -2.82
CA GLU A 99 17.29 3.08 -2.21
C GLU A 99 15.83 2.76 -2.56
N ALA A 100 15.57 2.29 -3.78
CA ALA A 100 14.24 1.83 -4.21
C ALA A 100 13.78 0.63 -3.35
N VAL A 101 14.65 -0.35 -3.11
CA VAL A 101 14.35 -1.48 -2.24
C VAL A 101 14.05 -0.99 -0.83
N ALA A 102 14.89 -0.15 -0.23
CA ALA A 102 14.68 0.37 1.12
C ALA A 102 13.34 1.12 1.28
N ALA A 103 12.93 1.87 0.25
CA ALA A 103 11.65 2.58 0.26
C ALA A 103 10.45 1.62 0.16
N LEU A 104 10.58 0.53 -0.62
CA LEU A 104 9.47 -0.36 -0.97
C LEU A 104 9.43 -1.66 -0.15
N GLU A 105 10.54 -2.05 0.51
CA GLU A 105 10.63 -3.26 1.32
C GLU A 105 9.47 -3.44 2.34
N PRO A 106 8.99 -2.36 3.02
CA PRO A 106 7.85 -2.51 3.93
C PRO A 106 6.59 -3.09 3.29
N PHE A 107 6.41 -2.98 1.96
CA PHE A 107 5.28 -3.61 1.26
C PHE A 107 5.40 -5.14 1.19
N ASP A 108 6.60 -5.70 1.32
CA ASP A 108 6.79 -7.15 1.30
C ASP A 108 6.48 -7.80 2.65
N ALA A 109 6.43 -7.04 3.74
CA ALA A 109 6.02 -7.54 5.04
C ALA A 109 4.59 -8.09 4.97
N TRP A 110 4.36 -9.28 5.54
CA TRP A 110 3.08 -10.00 5.46
C TRP A 110 1.87 -9.14 5.84
N ALA A 111 1.96 -8.39 6.93
CA ALA A 111 0.87 -7.53 7.42
C ALA A 111 0.58 -6.31 6.52
N GLN A 112 1.44 -6.01 5.56
CA GLN A 112 1.36 -4.80 4.74
C GLN A 112 1.14 -5.10 3.24
N ARG A 113 1.19 -6.38 2.87
CA ARG A 113 0.93 -6.83 1.48
C ARG A 113 -0.47 -6.45 0.96
N PHE A 114 -1.45 -6.27 1.85
CA PHE A 114 -2.80 -5.84 1.45
C PHE A 114 -2.82 -4.38 0.98
N LEU A 115 -1.86 -3.54 1.40
CA LEU A 115 -1.76 -2.14 0.97
C LEU A 115 -1.30 -2.00 -0.49
N ASP A 116 -0.61 -3.02 -1.02
CA ASP A 116 -0.28 -3.11 -2.45
C ASP A 116 -1.37 -3.87 -3.23
N ASN A 117 -2.58 -3.33 -3.23
CA ASN A 117 -3.70 -3.97 -3.92
C ASN A 117 -3.53 -3.99 -5.44
N SER A 118 -2.85 -2.99 -6.00
CA SER A 118 -2.56 -2.89 -7.44
C SER A 118 -1.43 -3.81 -7.89
N GLY A 119 -0.52 -4.22 -6.99
CA GLY A 119 0.72 -4.93 -7.30
C GLY A 119 1.84 -4.02 -7.81
N GLU A 120 1.66 -2.68 -7.76
CA GLU A 120 2.65 -1.72 -8.25
C GLU A 120 3.93 -1.75 -7.43
N ALA A 121 3.83 -1.77 -6.09
CA ALA A 121 5.00 -1.78 -5.22
C ALA A 121 5.87 -3.03 -5.47
N HIS A 122 5.24 -4.20 -5.58
CA HIS A 122 5.96 -5.44 -5.87
C HIS A 122 6.50 -5.48 -7.31
N PHE A 123 5.86 -4.82 -8.26
CA PHE A 123 6.39 -4.66 -9.61
C PHE A 123 7.68 -3.82 -9.59
N LEU A 124 7.69 -2.70 -8.89
CA LEU A 124 8.86 -1.86 -8.71
C LEU A 124 9.98 -2.56 -7.93
N LEU A 125 9.63 -3.32 -6.87
CA LEU A 125 10.56 -4.18 -6.14
C LEU A 125 11.21 -5.21 -7.06
N ALA A 126 10.44 -5.85 -7.94
CA ALA A 126 10.98 -6.81 -8.90
C ALA A 126 11.98 -6.17 -9.86
N GLN A 127 11.75 -4.91 -10.28
CA GLN A 127 12.70 -4.16 -11.09
C GLN A 127 13.96 -3.81 -10.30
N ALA A 128 13.81 -3.33 -9.06
CA ALA A 128 14.93 -2.97 -8.20
C ALA A 128 15.81 -4.18 -7.88
N TYR A 129 15.23 -5.32 -7.50
CA TYR A 129 15.98 -6.56 -7.26
C TYR A 129 16.65 -7.09 -8.54
N THR A 130 16.02 -6.90 -9.71
CA THR A 130 16.65 -7.24 -11.00
C THR A 130 17.87 -6.37 -11.25
N GLY A 131 17.79 -5.06 -10.95
CA GLY A 131 18.90 -4.12 -11.06
C GLY A 131 20.05 -4.41 -10.09
N LEU A 132 19.75 -4.98 -8.93
CA LEU A 132 20.74 -5.45 -7.93
C LEU A 132 21.31 -6.84 -8.26
N GLY A 133 20.75 -7.54 -9.26
CA GLY A 133 21.16 -8.91 -9.58
C GLY A 133 20.56 -10.00 -8.70
N ASP A 134 19.68 -9.68 -7.75
CA ASP A 134 18.99 -10.64 -6.89
C ASP A 134 17.79 -11.26 -7.64
N LYS A 135 18.09 -12.28 -8.42
CA LYS A 135 17.08 -12.99 -9.24
C LYS A 135 16.01 -13.68 -8.40
N SER A 136 16.38 -14.16 -7.19
CA SER A 136 15.46 -14.88 -6.31
C SER A 136 14.36 -13.97 -5.78
N LYS A 137 14.74 -12.84 -5.20
CA LYS A 137 13.80 -11.84 -4.68
C LYS A 137 12.99 -11.19 -5.81
N ALA A 138 13.62 -10.93 -6.96
CA ALA A 138 12.93 -10.40 -8.14
C ALA A 138 11.81 -11.34 -8.61
N GLU A 139 12.07 -12.65 -8.68
CA GLU A 139 11.05 -13.61 -9.10
C GLU A 139 9.95 -13.80 -8.04
N ALA A 140 10.28 -13.76 -6.76
CA ALA A 140 9.29 -13.76 -5.68
C ALA A 140 8.31 -12.57 -5.79
N ALA A 141 8.85 -11.37 -6.01
CA ALA A 141 8.04 -10.17 -6.21
C ALA A 141 7.18 -10.27 -7.48
N ARG A 142 7.73 -10.76 -8.61
CA ARG A 142 6.96 -10.99 -9.84
C ARG A 142 5.83 -12.01 -9.63
N LYS A 143 6.08 -13.08 -8.87
CA LYS A 143 5.07 -14.09 -8.54
C LYS A 143 3.90 -13.49 -7.78
N PHE A 144 4.16 -12.55 -6.87
CA PHE A 144 3.11 -11.82 -6.17
C PHE A 144 2.25 -11.00 -7.14
N VAL A 145 2.89 -10.21 -8.02
CA VAL A 145 2.18 -9.38 -9.01
C VAL A 145 1.31 -10.22 -9.94
N ARG A 146 1.80 -11.36 -10.43
CA ARG A 146 1.05 -12.28 -11.32
C ARG A 146 -0.25 -12.81 -10.70
N ARG A 147 -0.32 -12.90 -9.37
CA ARG A 147 -1.53 -13.34 -8.67
C ARG A 147 -2.60 -12.25 -8.58
N ARG A 148 -2.21 -11.00 -8.85
CA ARG A 148 -3.14 -9.87 -8.90
C ARG A 148 -3.74 -9.73 -10.29
N LYS A 149 -4.91 -9.09 -10.38
CA LYS A 149 -5.52 -8.73 -11.67
C LYS A 149 -5.25 -7.25 -11.92
N GLY A 150 -4.81 -6.90 -13.12
CA GLY A 150 -4.62 -5.50 -13.50
C GLY A 150 -3.37 -5.23 -14.32
N VAL A 151 -3.16 -3.98 -14.62
CA VAL A 151 -2.12 -3.48 -15.56
C VAL A 151 -0.71 -3.97 -15.23
N TRP A 152 -0.37 -4.09 -13.96
CA TRP A 152 0.96 -4.53 -13.55
C TRP A 152 1.16 -6.03 -13.75
N ALA A 153 0.12 -6.83 -13.53
CA ALA A 153 0.16 -8.26 -13.84
C ALA A 153 0.34 -8.49 -15.34
N ASP A 154 -0.36 -7.73 -16.18
CA ASP A 154 -0.24 -7.81 -17.62
C ASP A 154 1.17 -7.41 -18.10
N ARG A 155 1.77 -6.38 -17.51
CA ARG A 155 3.16 -5.98 -17.78
C ARG A 155 4.16 -7.08 -17.42
N VAL A 156 4.01 -7.73 -16.26
CA VAL A 156 4.89 -8.83 -15.84
C VAL A 156 4.73 -10.03 -16.78
N ASN A 157 3.52 -10.32 -17.22
CA ASN A 157 3.26 -11.41 -18.17
C ASN A 157 3.80 -11.10 -19.58
N GLY A 158 3.68 -9.84 -20.03
CA GLY A 158 4.25 -9.37 -21.29
C GLY A 158 5.79 -9.45 -21.34
N ILE A 159 6.46 -9.15 -20.22
CA ILE A 159 7.92 -9.32 -20.10
C ILE A 159 8.33 -10.80 -20.27
N LYS A 160 7.53 -11.75 -19.75
CA LYS A 160 7.77 -13.18 -19.99
C LYS A 160 7.71 -13.56 -21.46
N SER A 161 6.78 -12.99 -22.21
CA SER A 161 6.67 -13.26 -23.65
C SER A 161 7.87 -12.73 -24.43
N ALA A 162 8.49 -11.63 -23.96
CA ALA A 162 9.65 -11.04 -24.61
C ALA A 162 10.99 -11.71 -24.23
N THR A 163 11.08 -12.36 -23.05
CA THR A 163 12.30 -13.04 -22.58
C THR A 163 12.31 -14.56 -22.84
N GLY A 164 11.19 -15.09 -23.33
CA GLY A 164 11.03 -16.52 -23.63
C GLY A 164 11.47 -16.84 -25.05
N THR A 165 12.70 -17.28 -25.19
CA THR A 165 13.30 -17.99 -26.33
C THR A 165 13.79 -17.13 -27.51
N PRO A 166 15.08 -16.98 -27.72
CA PRO A 166 15.59 -16.59 -29.02
C PRO A 166 15.50 -17.82 -29.94
N GLY A 167 14.40 -17.97 -30.63
CA GLY A 167 14.25 -19.04 -31.60
C GLY A 167 12.81 -19.43 -31.85
N SER A 168 12.10 -18.67 -32.63
CA SER A 168 11.04 -19.05 -33.57
C SER A 168 10.11 -17.87 -33.89
N GLY A 169 10.24 -17.36 -35.10
CA GLY A 169 9.17 -16.79 -35.88
C GLY A 169 8.65 -15.43 -35.41
N GLY A 170 9.12 -14.36 -36.03
CA GLY A 170 8.46 -13.07 -35.98
C GLY A 170 6.97 -13.18 -36.31
N GLN A 171 6.15 -13.13 -35.32
CA GLN A 171 4.75 -12.79 -35.49
C GLN A 171 4.59 -11.27 -35.35
N GLU A 172 4.67 -10.63 -36.52
CA GLU A 172 4.21 -9.26 -36.75
C GLU A 172 2.82 -9.08 -36.10
N ILE A 173 2.75 -8.23 -35.08
CA ILE A 173 1.48 -7.88 -34.46
C ILE A 173 0.71 -7.05 -35.48
N ARG A 174 -0.09 -7.69 -36.31
CA ARG A 174 -1.08 -7.02 -37.15
C ARG A 174 -2.14 -6.38 -36.23
N PRO A 175 -2.37 -5.07 -36.33
CA PRO A 175 -3.46 -4.44 -35.59
C PRO A 175 -4.79 -5.09 -36.01
N ARG A 176 -5.57 -5.56 -35.02
CA ARG A 176 -6.90 -6.11 -35.27
C ARG A 176 -7.73 -5.06 -35.99
N PRO A 177 -8.33 -5.38 -37.15
CA PRO A 177 -9.24 -4.46 -37.81
C PRO A 177 -10.43 -4.17 -36.89
N ALA A 178 -10.77 -2.89 -36.76
CA ALA A 178 -11.93 -2.43 -36.00
C ALA A 178 -13.18 -3.15 -36.53
N LYS A 179 -13.87 -3.90 -35.66
CA LYS A 179 -15.19 -4.47 -35.98
C LYS A 179 -16.17 -3.33 -36.21
N ASN A 180 -16.44 -3.02 -37.49
CA ASN A 180 -17.56 -2.15 -37.88
C ASN A 180 -18.87 -2.76 -37.36
N LYS A 181 -19.46 -2.15 -36.33
CA LYS A 181 -20.83 -2.42 -35.94
C LYS A 181 -21.78 -1.83 -37.00
N PRO A 182 -22.67 -2.61 -37.56
CA PRO A 182 -23.67 -2.07 -38.51
C PRO A 182 -24.58 -1.08 -37.76
N ARG A 183 -24.67 0.16 -38.29
CA ARG A 183 -25.65 1.15 -37.86
C ARG A 183 -27.05 0.60 -38.15
N ARG A 184 -27.82 0.27 -37.12
CA ARG A 184 -29.25 0.11 -37.24
C ARG A 184 -29.85 1.48 -37.54
N ARG A 185 -30.43 1.63 -38.72
CA ARG A 185 -31.36 2.71 -39.08
C ARG A 185 -32.71 2.36 -38.46
N PHE A 186 -33.27 3.26 -37.68
CA PHE A 186 -34.69 3.42 -37.47
C PHE A 186 -35.09 4.79 -38.00
#